data_c73f5e2dd4f2363b22ebc848a93170bd
#
_entry.id   c73f5e2dd4f2363b22ebc848a93170bd
#
_cell.length_a   1.000
_cell.length_b   1.000
_cell.length_c   1.000
_cell.angle_alpha   90.00
_cell.angle_beta   90.00
_cell.angle_gamma   90.00
#
_symmetry.space_group_name_H-M   'P 1'
#
loop_
_entity.id
_entity.type
_entity.pdbx_description
1 polymer ?
#
loop_
_entity_poly.entity_id
_entity_poly.type
_entity_poly.pdbx_seq_one_letter_code
_entity_poly.pdbx_strand_id
1 'polypeptide(L)'
;MAEREVRLMKGNEAIAHAAVRAGIDGYFGYPITPQSEIIETLAQLRPWETTGMVVLQAESEVASINMLYGGGGSGKRVMTSSSSPGVALMQEGISYMAGAEIPGLIVNVQRGGPGLGTIQPSQGDYFQSTRGGGNGDYNVIVLAPNSVQEMADFVDLAMNLAFKYRNPAMILSDGVIGQMMEKVVLPPMKPRRTEEEVIKECPWASTGRTRGREPNIITSLELRPELMEVKNRALQAKYEEIRNNEVRFETLLTDDAEYVFVAFGSAARVAEKAVELAREEGIRVGLFRPITLWPFPERQLASLAQGKKGLLVVEMNAGQMVQDVRLAVEGTIPVAHFGRQGGIVPEPEEIVKALKEKLQ
;
A
#
# COMPACT_ATOMS: atom_id res chain seq x y z
N MET A 1 31.78 -3.81 6.66
CA MET A 1 30.42 -3.68 6.06
C MET A 1 29.76 -5.03 6.26
N ALA A 2 28.61 -5.11 6.91
CA ALA A 2 27.88 -6.38 7.02
C ALA A 2 27.54 -6.85 5.60
N GLU A 3 27.80 -8.12 5.31
CA GLU A 3 27.53 -8.75 4.03
C GLU A 3 26.02 -8.64 3.75
N ARG A 4 25.64 -8.05 2.60
CA ARG A 4 24.23 -7.92 2.23
C ARG A 4 23.70 -9.30 1.87
N GLU A 5 22.76 -9.79 2.65
CA GLU A 5 22.12 -11.08 2.39
C GLU A 5 21.18 -10.96 1.18
N VAL A 6 21.46 -11.76 0.14
CA VAL A 6 20.67 -11.82 -1.10
C VAL A 6 20.01 -13.18 -1.19
N ARG A 7 18.69 -13.22 -1.39
CA ARG A 7 17.92 -14.45 -1.54
C ARG A 7 17.02 -14.39 -2.77
N LEU A 8 16.82 -15.53 -3.41
CA LEU A 8 15.74 -15.72 -4.38
C LEU A 8 14.48 -16.10 -3.63
N MET A 9 13.41 -15.28 -3.73
CA MET A 9 12.18 -15.52 -2.98
C MET A 9 10.96 -14.90 -3.66
N LYS A 10 9.77 -15.35 -3.27
CA LYS A 10 8.50 -14.74 -3.69
C LYS A 10 8.24 -13.41 -2.98
N GLY A 11 7.37 -12.57 -3.58
CA GLY A 11 6.97 -11.29 -2.98
C GLY A 11 6.34 -11.45 -1.59
N ASN A 12 5.46 -12.44 -1.42
CA ASN A 12 4.87 -12.74 -0.11
C ASN A 12 5.91 -13.16 0.94
N GLU A 13 6.91 -13.98 0.55
CA GLU A 13 8.01 -14.36 1.42
C GLU A 13 8.88 -13.15 1.77
N ALA A 14 9.11 -12.25 0.82
CA ALA A 14 9.88 -11.03 1.03
C ALA A 14 9.25 -10.11 2.08
N ILE A 15 7.91 -9.94 2.07
CA ILE A 15 7.15 -9.24 3.13
C ILE A 15 7.44 -9.86 4.50
N ALA A 16 7.32 -11.19 4.62
CA ALA A 16 7.53 -11.88 5.90
C ALA A 16 8.96 -11.71 6.44
N HIS A 17 9.96 -11.91 5.57
CA HIS A 17 11.37 -11.69 5.93
C HIS A 17 11.65 -10.24 6.34
N ALA A 18 11.11 -9.27 5.57
CA ALA A 18 11.27 -7.85 5.87
C ALA A 18 10.58 -7.46 7.18
N ALA A 19 9.42 -8.03 7.49
CA ALA A 19 8.71 -7.78 8.75
C ALA A 19 9.55 -8.18 9.98
N VAL A 20 10.14 -9.37 9.96
CA VAL A 20 11.04 -9.82 11.05
C VAL A 20 12.24 -8.88 11.18
N ARG A 21 12.81 -8.45 10.05
CA ARG A 21 14.01 -7.59 10.00
C ARG A 21 13.73 -6.13 10.36
N ALA A 22 12.52 -5.64 10.08
CA ALA A 22 12.12 -4.28 10.45
C ALA A 22 11.80 -4.09 11.94
N GLY A 23 11.92 -5.15 12.75
CA GLY A 23 11.61 -5.09 14.18
C GLY A 23 10.12 -4.96 14.45
N ILE A 24 9.29 -5.60 13.64
CA ILE A 24 7.84 -5.70 13.89
C ILE A 24 7.60 -6.50 15.18
N ASP A 25 6.71 -5.98 16.03
CA ASP A 25 6.38 -6.58 17.32
C ASP A 25 5.35 -7.71 17.20
N GLY A 26 4.44 -7.61 16.23
CA GLY A 26 3.40 -8.61 16.07
C GLY A 26 2.79 -8.65 14.66
N TYR A 27 2.44 -9.87 14.25
CA TYR A 27 1.63 -10.14 13.07
C TYR A 27 0.36 -10.86 13.50
N PHE A 28 -0.78 -10.36 13.03
CA PHE A 28 -2.10 -10.93 13.29
C PHE A 28 -2.81 -11.13 11.94
N GLY A 29 -3.01 -12.36 11.51
CA GLY A 29 -3.56 -12.60 10.19
C GLY A 29 -4.47 -13.82 10.12
N TYR A 30 -5.28 -13.87 9.06
CA TYR A 30 -6.09 -15.00 8.67
C TYR A 30 -5.71 -15.44 7.26
N PRO A 31 -5.49 -16.75 7.00
CA PRO A 31 -5.01 -17.21 5.70
C PRO A 31 -6.07 -17.03 4.62
N ILE A 32 -5.68 -16.40 3.52
CA ILE A 32 -6.50 -16.23 2.32
C ILE A 32 -5.61 -16.14 1.09
N THR A 33 -5.96 -16.87 0.01
CA THR A 33 -5.24 -16.81 -1.26
C THR A 33 -5.43 -15.43 -1.92
N PRO A 34 -4.36 -14.78 -2.48
CA PRO A 34 -3.00 -15.31 -2.73
C PRO A 34 -1.92 -14.85 -1.73
N GLN A 35 -2.26 -14.49 -0.48
CA GLN A 35 -1.27 -13.99 0.49
C GLN A 35 -0.85 -15.00 1.57
N SER A 36 -1.34 -16.24 1.55
CA SER A 36 -1.13 -17.23 2.63
C SER A 36 0.35 -17.49 2.93
N GLU A 37 1.23 -17.36 1.94
CA GLU A 37 2.67 -17.55 2.14
C GLU A 37 3.29 -16.54 3.11
N ILE A 38 2.65 -15.39 3.39
CA ILE A 38 3.16 -14.44 4.39
C ILE A 38 3.12 -15.09 5.77
N ILE A 39 1.96 -15.60 6.20
CA ILE A 39 1.84 -16.27 7.51
C ILE A 39 2.60 -17.58 7.55
N GLU A 40 2.62 -18.34 6.47
CA GLU A 40 3.35 -19.61 6.36
C GLU A 40 4.85 -19.38 6.52
N THR A 41 5.42 -18.36 5.85
CA THR A 41 6.83 -18.00 5.97
C THR A 41 7.15 -17.51 7.38
N LEU A 42 6.30 -16.70 8.00
CA LEU A 42 6.47 -16.28 9.40
C LEU A 42 6.46 -17.48 10.34
N ALA A 43 5.57 -18.46 10.11
CA ALA A 43 5.53 -19.68 10.89
C ALA A 43 6.81 -20.53 10.73
N GLN A 44 7.39 -20.59 9.53
CA GLN A 44 8.66 -21.28 9.26
C GLN A 44 9.85 -20.56 9.89
N LEU A 45 9.88 -19.22 9.85
CA LEU A 45 10.95 -18.39 10.43
C LEU A 45 10.95 -18.43 11.96
N ARG A 46 9.83 -18.76 12.59
CA ARG A 46 9.65 -18.83 14.05
C ARG A 46 10.20 -17.59 14.77
N PRO A 47 9.79 -16.36 14.38
CA PRO A 47 10.40 -15.13 14.91
C PRO A 47 10.14 -14.93 16.40
N TRP A 48 9.19 -15.62 17.02
CA TRP A 48 8.99 -15.64 18.47
C TRP A 48 10.17 -16.25 19.24
N GLU A 49 10.97 -17.13 18.59
CA GLU A 49 12.17 -17.73 19.19
C GLU A 49 13.40 -16.85 19.02
N THR A 50 13.45 -16.03 17.96
CA THR A 50 14.66 -15.27 17.58
C THR A 50 14.56 -13.79 17.94
N THR A 51 13.47 -13.13 17.56
CA THR A 51 13.26 -11.69 17.80
C THR A 51 12.20 -11.42 18.86
N GLY A 52 11.43 -12.44 19.28
CA GLY A 52 10.29 -12.30 20.16
C GLY A 52 9.05 -11.69 19.49
N MET A 53 9.01 -11.58 18.14
CA MET A 53 7.84 -11.14 17.39
C MET A 53 6.69 -12.13 17.60
N VAL A 54 5.52 -11.63 17.96
CA VAL A 54 4.32 -12.44 18.09
C VAL A 54 3.74 -12.72 16.71
N VAL A 55 3.47 -13.99 16.41
CA VAL A 55 2.75 -14.39 15.19
C VAL A 55 1.53 -15.16 15.61
N LEU A 56 0.35 -14.67 15.25
CA LEU A 56 -0.91 -15.25 15.66
C LEU A 56 -1.88 -15.34 14.49
N GLN A 57 -2.39 -16.53 14.23
CA GLN A 57 -3.51 -16.73 13.33
C GLN A 57 -4.81 -16.39 14.06
N ALA A 58 -5.47 -15.34 13.59
CA ALA A 58 -6.77 -14.94 14.08
C ALA A 58 -7.88 -15.90 13.56
N GLU A 59 -9.05 -15.85 14.13
CA GLU A 59 -10.19 -16.66 13.68
C GLU A 59 -10.89 -16.07 12.44
N SER A 60 -10.64 -14.78 12.15
CA SER A 60 -11.23 -14.05 11.03
C SER A 60 -10.43 -12.76 10.74
N GLU A 61 -10.69 -12.13 9.60
CA GLU A 61 -10.13 -10.82 9.25
C GLU A 61 -10.63 -9.71 10.20
N VAL A 62 -11.87 -9.81 10.67
CA VAL A 62 -12.42 -8.89 11.68
C VAL A 62 -11.65 -9.01 12.99
N ALA A 63 -11.31 -10.22 13.42
CA ALA A 63 -10.46 -10.41 14.60
C ALA A 63 -9.04 -9.88 14.36
N SER A 64 -8.46 -10.11 13.17
CA SER A 64 -7.13 -9.64 12.80
C SER A 64 -7.00 -8.13 12.90
N ILE A 65 -7.95 -7.37 12.34
CA ILE A 65 -7.90 -5.90 12.38
C ILE A 65 -8.12 -5.35 13.79
N ASN A 66 -8.94 -6.01 14.63
CA ASN A 66 -9.12 -5.62 16.03
C ASN A 66 -7.88 -5.91 16.88
N MET A 67 -7.14 -7.00 16.59
CA MET A 67 -5.83 -7.26 17.21
C MET A 67 -4.81 -6.22 16.77
N LEU A 68 -4.84 -5.80 15.49
CA LEU A 68 -4.00 -4.71 14.99
C LEU A 68 -4.32 -3.39 15.71
N TYR A 69 -5.60 -3.07 15.90
CA TYR A 69 -6.06 -1.90 16.66
C TYR A 69 -5.49 -1.91 18.10
N GLY A 70 -5.63 -3.03 18.80
CA GLY A 70 -5.15 -3.16 20.18
C GLY A 70 -3.62 -3.08 20.29
N GLY A 71 -2.91 -3.78 19.41
CA GLY A 71 -1.45 -3.77 19.36
C GLY A 71 -0.89 -2.39 19.00
N GLY A 72 -1.42 -1.76 17.96
CA GLY A 72 -1.05 -0.38 17.57
C GLY A 72 -1.36 0.62 18.68
N GLY A 73 -2.52 0.51 19.33
CA GLY A 73 -2.91 1.34 20.46
C GLY A 73 -1.98 1.22 21.67
N SER A 74 -1.27 0.11 21.83
CA SER A 74 -0.22 -0.06 22.85
C SER A 74 1.14 0.47 22.41
N GLY A 75 1.25 1.13 21.26
CA GLY A 75 2.50 1.68 20.73
C GLY A 75 3.41 0.64 20.08
N LYS A 76 2.95 -0.60 19.91
CA LYS A 76 3.72 -1.67 19.27
C LYS A 76 3.62 -1.57 17.75
N ARG A 77 4.71 -1.94 17.05
CA ARG A 77 4.74 -2.09 15.60
C ARG A 77 4.04 -3.38 15.23
N VAL A 78 2.84 -3.29 14.70
CA VAL A 78 2.01 -4.45 14.37
C VAL A 78 1.53 -4.40 12.93
N MET A 79 1.37 -5.58 12.34
CA MET A 79 0.92 -5.71 10.97
C MET A 79 -0.09 -6.85 10.79
N THR A 80 -0.87 -6.74 9.73
CA THR A 80 -1.73 -7.80 9.21
C THR A 80 -1.57 -7.91 7.69
N SER A 81 -1.97 -9.04 7.14
CA SER A 81 -2.10 -9.21 5.69
C SER A 81 -3.39 -9.94 5.35
N SER A 82 -3.97 -9.60 4.21
CA SER A 82 -5.15 -10.24 3.67
C SER A 82 -5.21 -10.09 2.15
N SER A 83 -6.31 -10.48 1.56
CA SER A 83 -6.65 -10.28 0.15
C SER A 83 -8.03 -9.64 0.05
N SER A 84 -8.34 -9.01 -1.03
CA SER A 84 -9.55 -8.26 -1.38
C SER A 84 -10.80 -8.50 -0.53
N PRO A 85 -11.40 -9.71 -0.46
CA PRO A 85 -12.60 -9.93 0.36
C PRO A 85 -12.32 -9.81 1.86
N GLY A 86 -11.14 -10.24 2.32
CA GLY A 86 -10.77 -10.12 3.72
C GLY A 86 -10.49 -8.68 4.12
N VAL A 87 -9.86 -7.88 3.23
CA VAL A 87 -9.69 -6.43 3.47
C VAL A 87 -11.03 -5.72 3.50
N ALA A 88 -12.03 -6.18 2.71
CA ALA A 88 -13.39 -5.67 2.80
C ALA A 88 -14.01 -5.85 4.19
N LEU A 89 -13.75 -6.99 4.86
CA LEU A 89 -14.18 -7.23 6.24
C LEU A 89 -13.43 -6.36 7.28
N MET A 90 -12.22 -5.89 6.95
CA MET A 90 -11.41 -5.06 7.84
C MET A 90 -11.79 -3.56 7.83
N GLN A 91 -12.63 -3.10 6.92
CA GLN A 91 -12.84 -1.67 6.65
C GLN A 91 -13.35 -0.88 7.85
N GLU A 92 -14.22 -1.46 8.66
CA GLU A 92 -14.67 -0.82 9.91
C GLU A 92 -13.49 -0.60 10.87
N GLY A 93 -12.67 -1.64 11.09
CA GLY A 93 -11.49 -1.54 11.96
C GLY A 93 -10.45 -0.55 11.44
N ILE A 94 -10.25 -0.46 10.13
CA ILE A 94 -9.37 0.54 9.49
C ILE A 94 -9.86 1.95 9.75
N SER A 95 -11.18 2.19 9.62
CA SER A 95 -11.80 3.47 9.96
C SER A 95 -11.59 3.82 11.45
N TYR A 96 -11.74 2.84 12.34
CA TYR A 96 -11.51 3.03 13.78
C TYR A 96 -10.06 3.36 14.09
N MET A 97 -9.09 2.70 13.42
CA MET A 97 -7.67 3.01 13.56
C MET A 97 -7.36 4.45 13.12
N ALA A 98 -7.90 4.87 11.97
CA ALA A 98 -7.71 6.23 11.48
C ALA A 98 -8.32 7.27 12.42
N GLY A 99 -9.55 7.06 12.90
CA GLY A 99 -10.25 7.96 13.82
C GLY A 99 -9.62 8.03 15.22
N ALA A 100 -8.99 6.96 15.69
CA ALA A 100 -8.26 6.90 16.95
C ALA A 100 -6.77 7.25 16.79
N GLU A 101 -6.32 7.54 15.58
CA GLU A 101 -4.93 7.83 15.22
C GLU A 101 -3.95 6.72 15.67
N ILE A 102 -4.29 5.48 15.34
CA ILE A 102 -3.50 4.30 15.65
C ILE A 102 -2.68 3.89 14.43
N PRO A 103 -1.34 3.80 14.56
CA PRO A 103 -0.49 3.28 13.49
C PRO A 103 -0.60 1.76 13.37
N GLY A 104 -0.46 1.26 12.16
CA GLY A 104 -0.38 -0.16 11.84
C GLY A 104 -0.19 -0.37 10.35
N LEU A 105 0.36 -1.52 9.98
CA LEU A 105 0.61 -1.90 8.60
C LEU A 105 -0.39 -2.97 8.14
N ILE A 106 -1.04 -2.69 7.03
CA ILE A 106 -1.95 -3.63 6.35
C ILE A 106 -1.32 -3.99 5.00
N VAL A 107 -1.25 -5.26 4.68
CA VAL A 107 -0.83 -5.73 3.35
C VAL A 107 -2.03 -6.32 2.65
N ASN A 108 -2.42 -5.74 1.51
CA ASN A 108 -3.45 -6.27 0.64
C ASN A 108 -2.80 -6.86 -0.62
N VAL A 109 -2.84 -8.18 -0.77
CA VAL A 109 -2.45 -8.87 -2.01
C VAL A 109 -3.73 -9.11 -2.81
N GLN A 110 -4.02 -8.19 -3.73
CA GLN A 110 -5.29 -8.13 -4.45
C GLN A 110 -5.55 -9.35 -5.32
N ARG A 111 -6.81 -9.73 -5.40
CA ARG A 111 -7.34 -10.72 -6.33
C ARG A 111 -8.61 -10.24 -7.02
N GLY A 112 -9.00 -10.90 -8.12
CA GLY A 112 -10.14 -10.48 -8.93
C GLY A 112 -11.48 -10.66 -8.21
N GLY A 113 -12.25 -9.56 -8.15
CA GLY A 113 -13.63 -9.51 -7.68
C GLY A 113 -14.61 -9.20 -8.83
N PRO A 114 -15.86 -8.83 -8.51
CA PRO A 114 -16.44 -8.59 -7.19
C PRO A 114 -16.83 -9.88 -6.45
N GLY A 115 -17.13 -9.72 -5.15
CA GLY A 115 -17.54 -10.81 -4.26
C GLY A 115 -16.38 -11.77 -3.99
N LEU A 116 -16.65 -13.06 -3.94
CA LEU A 116 -15.62 -14.08 -3.75
C LEU A 116 -14.61 -14.10 -4.91
N GLY A 117 -15.09 -13.80 -6.11
CA GLY A 117 -14.29 -13.61 -7.33
C GLY A 117 -13.42 -14.79 -7.72
N THR A 118 -12.19 -14.48 -8.10
CA THR A 118 -11.16 -15.45 -8.48
C THR A 118 -9.91 -15.24 -7.62
N ILE A 119 -9.03 -16.24 -7.56
CA ILE A 119 -7.72 -16.14 -6.90
C ILE A 119 -6.65 -15.45 -7.78
N GLN A 120 -7.00 -15.13 -9.03
CA GLN A 120 -6.10 -14.48 -9.98
C GLN A 120 -5.86 -13.00 -9.63
N PRO A 121 -4.72 -12.41 -10.05
CA PRO A 121 -4.33 -11.05 -9.69
C PRO A 121 -5.30 -9.99 -10.23
N SER A 122 -5.44 -8.89 -9.50
CA SER A 122 -6.28 -7.75 -9.90
C SER A 122 -5.76 -6.45 -9.26
N GLN A 123 -6.25 -5.32 -9.75
CA GLN A 123 -6.07 -4.00 -9.15
C GLN A 123 -7.43 -3.35 -8.85
N GLY A 124 -8.44 -4.19 -8.55
CA GLY A 124 -9.82 -3.77 -8.31
C GLY A 124 -10.07 -3.05 -6.98
N ASP A 125 -9.12 -3.10 -6.05
CA ASP A 125 -9.25 -2.51 -4.72
C ASP A 125 -8.64 -1.09 -4.62
N TYR A 126 -8.33 -0.45 -5.75
CA TYR A 126 -7.74 0.89 -5.75
C TYR A 126 -8.62 1.89 -5.00
N PHE A 127 -9.91 1.98 -5.32
CA PHE A 127 -10.83 2.89 -4.62
C PHE A 127 -11.03 2.51 -3.15
N GLN A 128 -11.18 1.21 -2.86
CA GLN A 128 -11.31 0.74 -1.48
C GLN A 128 -10.11 1.18 -0.63
N SER A 129 -8.90 1.14 -1.20
CA SER A 129 -7.66 1.48 -0.50
C SER A 129 -7.41 2.98 -0.41
N THR A 130 -7.70 3.74 -1.49
CA THR A 130 -7.36 5.17 -1.59
C THR A 130 -8.48 6.10 -1.15
N ARG A 131 -9.76 5.67 -1.22
CA ARG A 131 -10.93 6.47 -0.87
C ARG A 131 -11.61 5.99 0.41
N GLY A 132 -11.11 4.88 0.99
CA GLY A 132 -11.69 4.24 2.17
C GLY A 132 -12.95 3.42 1.86
N GLY A 133 -13.10 2.31 2.58
CA GLY A 133 -14.27 1.45 2.51
C GLY A 133 -15.08 1.44 3.81
N GLY A 134 -14.54 2.08 4.87
CA GLY A 134 -15.24 2.32 6.14
C GLY A 134 -16.00 3.65 6.13
N ASN A 135 -16.44 4.08 7.30
CA ASN A 135 -17.17 5.33 7.47
C ASN A 135 -16.26 6.51 7.84
N GLY A 136 -16.67 7.71 7.47
CA GLY A 136 -16.05 8.99 7.83
C GLY A 136 -14.98 9.46 6.82
N ASP A 137 -14.47 10.66 7.09
CA ASP A 137 -13.54 11.38 6.21
C ASP A 137 -12.08 11.01 6.57
N TYR A 138 -11.68 9.77 6.32
CA TYR A 138 -10.34 9.30 6.61
C TYR A 138 -9.58 8.86 5.36
N ASN A 139 -8.25 8.82 5.47
CA ASN A 139 -7.38 8.28 4.44
C ASN A 139 -6.33 7.33 5.05
N VAL A 140 -5.89 6.38 4.23
CA VAL A 140 -4.81 5.46 4.53
C VAL A 140 -3.62 5.79 3.63
N ILE A 141 -2.39 5.74 4.15
CA ILE A 141 -1.19 5.88 3.30
C ILE A 141 -1.04 4.59 2.50
N VAL A 142 -1.07 4.67 1.17
CA VAL A 142 -1.08 3.49 0.30
C VAL A 142 0.14 3.49 -0.61
N LEU A 143 0.95 2.43 -0.52
CA LEU A 143 2.14 2.18 -1.33
C LEU A 143 1.89 0.99 -2.27
N ALA A 144 2.23 1.13 -3.55
CA ALA A 144 2.06 0.08 -4.56
C ALA A 144 3.43 -0.40 -5.09
N PRO A 145 3.92 -1.56 -4.64
CA PRO A 145 5.15 -2.14 -5.16
C PRO A 145 4.98 -2.67 -6.59
N ASN A 146 6.04 -2.60 -7.42
CA ASN A 146 6.10 -3.24 -8.73
C ASN A 146 7.15 -4.36 -8.84
N SER A 147 7.85 -4.66 -7.74
CA SER A 147 8.89 -5.69 -7.67
C SER A 147 8.90 -6.39 -6.32
N VAL A 148 9.55 -7.56 -6.28
CA VAL A 148 9.73 -8.30 -5.02
C VAL A 148 10.66 -7.55 -4.07
N GLN A 149 11.62 -6.77 -4.60
CA GLN A 149 12.45 -5.91 -3.76
C GLN A 149 11.61 -4.84 -3.05
N GLU A 150 10.71 -4.18 -3.76
CA GLU A 150 9.83 -3.18 -3.17
C GLU A 150 8.84 -3.77 -2.16
N MET A 151 8.41 -5.03 -2.36
CA MET A 151 7.62 -5.75 -1.33
C MET A 151 8.36 -5.78 0.01
N ALA A 152 9.67 -6.02 -0.01
CA ALA A 152 10.50 -6.00 1.21
C ALA A 152 10.74 -4.57 1.73
N ASP A 153 11.13 -3.64 0.86
CA ASP A 153 11.54 -2.29 1.25
C ASP A 153 10.38 -1.48 1.82
N PHE A 154 9.16 -1.70 1.31
CA PHE A 154 7.98 -0.95 1.74
C PHE A 154 7.47 -1.37 3.12
N VAL A 155 7.85 -2.52 3.66
CA VAL A 155 7.45 -2.92 5.03
C VAL A 155 7.96 -1.91 6.06
N ASP A 156 9.25 -1.61 6.04
CA ASP A 156 9.83 -0.62 6.98
C ASP A 156 9.37 0.80 6.66
N LEU A 157 9.31 1.16 5.38
CA LEU A 157 8.82 2.47 4.93
C LEU A 157 7.39 2.73 5.40
N ALA A 158 6.46 1.82 5.11
CA ALA A 158 5.05 1.97 5.47
C ALA A 158 4.86 2.00 6.99
N MET A 159 5.58 1.16 7.74
CA MET A 159 5.52 1.16 9.19
C MET A 159 6.04 2.47 9.78
N ASN A 160 7.14 3.02 9.25
CA ASN A 160 7.67 4.30 9.71
C ASN A 160 6.73 5.46 9.39
N LEU A 161 6.09 5.47 8.21
CA LEU A 161 5.07 6.46 7.85
C LEU A 161 3.84 6.35 8.75
N ALA A 162 3.40 5.11 9.05
CA ALA A 162 2.28 4.89 9.97
C ALA A 162 2.55 5.52 11.34
N PHE A 163 3.74 5.31 11.90
CA PHE A 163 4.11 5.87 13.21
C PHE A 163 4.35 7.38 13.16
N LYS A 164 5.01 7.88 12.09
CA LYS A 164 5.26 9.32 11.90
C LYS A 164 3.97 10.14 11.96
N TYR A 165 2.93 9.65 11.29
CA TYR A 165 1.67 10.36 11.18
C TYR A 165 0.55 9.81 12.10
N ARG A 166 0.85 8.78 12.88
CA ARG A 166 -0.18 8.08 13.67
C ARG A 166 -1.41 7.77 12.82
N ASN A 167 -1.18 7.01 11.76
CA ASN A 167 -2.17 6.70 10.73
C ASN A 167 -1.97 5.26 10.23
N PRO A 168 -3.00 4.50 9.89
CA PRO A 168 -2.80 3.23 9.19
C PRO A 168 -2.10 3.45 7.85
N ALA A 169 -1.21 2.52 7.49
CA ALA A 169 -0.57 2.46 6.17
C ALA A 169 -0.82 1.11 5.52
N MET A 170 -0.87 1.09 4.19
CA MET A 170 -1.15 -0.11 3.41
C MET A 170 -0.10 -0.32 2.32
N ILE A 171 0.35 -1.56 2.16
CA ILE A 171 1.01 -2.04 0.94
C ILE A 171 -0.08 -2.68 0.08
N LEU A 172 -0.35 -2.09 -1.07
CA LEU A 172 -1.33 -2.55 -2.04
C LEU A 172 -0.61 -3.27 -3.19
N SER A 173 -0.46 -4.57 -3.06
CA SER A 173 0.13 -5.46 -4.05
C SER A 173 -0.96 -6.28 -4.74
N ASP A 174 -0.57 -7.21 -5.58
CA ASP A 174 -1.46 -8.18 -6.24
C ASP A 174 -0.81 -9.56 -6.34
N GLY A 175 -1.57 -10.54 -6.82
CA GLY A 175 -1.12 -11.91 -6.93
C GLY A 175 0.07 -12.12 -7.88
N VAL A 176 0.33 -11.22 -8.85
CA VAL A 176 1.53 -11.31 -9.72
C VAL A 176 2.78 -11.04 -8.87
N ILE A 177 2.84 -9.86 -8.25
CA ILE A 177 4.02 -9.47 -7.45
C ILE A 177 4.17 -10.39 -6.23
N GLY A 178 3.06 -10.78 -5.60
CA GLY A 178 3.09 -11.68 -4.44
C GLY A 178 3.67 -13.07 -4.74
N GLN A 179 3.44 -13.61 -5.93
CA GLN A 179 3.84 -14.98 -6.32
C GLN A 179 5.10 -15.05 -7.19
N MET A 180 5.49 -13.96 -7.85
CA MET A 180 6.70 -13.96 -8.67
C MET A 180 7.96 -14.07 -7.80
N MET A 181 9.02 -14.67 -8.37
CA MET A 181 10.30 -14.86 -7.70
C MET A 181 11.37 -13.93 -8.28
N GLU A 182 12.04 -13.19 -7.41
CA GLU A 182 13.19 -12.36 -7.78
C GLU A 182 14.30 -12.46 -6.73
N LYS A 183 15.49 -11.99 -7.09
CA LYS A 183 16.57 -11.78 -6.12
C LYS A 183 16.25 -10.57 -5.27
N VAL A 184 16.24 -10.76 -3.97
CA VAL A 184 15.95 -9.71 -2.97
C VAL A 184 17.17 -9.50 -2.10
N VAL A 185 17.61 -8.25 -1.98
CA VAL A 185 18.56 -7.81 -0.99
C VAL A 185 17.80 -7.55 0.29
N LEU A 186 17.94 -8.43 1.26
CA LEU A 186 17.22 -8.29 2.52
C LEU A 186 17.75 -7.12 3.36
N PRO A 187 16.86 -6.31 3.96
CA PRO A 187 17.28 -5.20 4.83
C PRO A 187 18.04 -5.73 6.05
N PRO A 188 18.88 -4.91 6.68
CA PRO A 188 19.57 -5.30 7.92
C PRO A 188 18.55 -5.55 9.04
N MET A 189 18.89 -6.47 9.94
CA MET A 189 18.07 -6.75 11.12
C MET A 189 18.06 -5.53 12.07
N LYS A 190 16.88 -5.05 12.39
CA LYS A 190 16.65 -4.03 13.42
C LYS A 190 16.22 -4.71 14.72
N PRO A 191 16.74 -4.29 15.87
CA PRO A 191 16.25 -4.78 17.14
C PRO A 191 14.81 -4.32 17.36
N ARG A 192 14.03 -5.10 18.10
CA ARG A 192 12.75 -4.65 18.61
C ARG A 192 12.96 -3.57 19.66
N ARG A 193 12.05 -2.61 19.72
CA ARG A 193 12.05 -1.57 20.74
C ARG A 193 11.76 -2.16 22.11
N THR A 194 12.49 -1.71 23.10
CA THR A 194 12.22 -2.01 24.51
C THR A 194 10.94 -1.32 24.98
N GLU A 195 10.39 -1.72 26.11
CA GLU A 195 9.22 -1.03 26.68
C GLU A 195 9.50 0.43 27.00
N GLU A 196 10.72 0.74 27.46
CA GLU A 196 11.13 2.10 27.77
C GLU A 196 11.19 2.98 26.52
N GLU A 197 11.69 2.44 25.40
CA GLU A 197 11.69 3.11 24.10
C GLU A 197 10.28 3.35 23.60
N VAL A 198 9.38 2.34 23.71
CA VAL A 198 7.96 2.50 23.32
C VAL A 198 7.29 3.58 24.15
N ILE A 199 7.47 3.60 25.47
CA ILE A 199 6.90 4.63 26.35
C ILE A 199 7.42 6.02 26.00
N LYS A 200 8.69 6.13 25.63
CA LYS A 200 9.33 7.40 25.26
C LYS A 200 8.87 7.90 23.88
N GLU A 201 8.84 7.01 22.90
CA GLU A 201 8.51 7.34 21.50
C GLU A 201 7.01 7.47 21.26
N CYS A 202 6.20 6.72 22.03
CA CYS A 202 4.73 6.68 21.90
C CYS A 202 4.05 7.15 23.22
N PRO A 203 4.24 8.41 23.65
CA PRO A 203 3.64 8.92 24.91
C PRO A 203 2.10 8.89 24.88
N TRP A 204 1.50 8.79 23.71
CA TRP A 204 0.07 8.66 23.48
C TRP A 204 -0.46 7.23 23.68
N ALA A 205 0.41 6.22 23.69
CA ALA A 205 0.03 4.81 23.69
C ALA A 205 -0.53 4.35 25.04
N SER A 206 -1.37 3.33 25.00
CA SER A 206 -1.94 2.68 26.19
C SER A 206 -0.93 1.68 26.77
N THR A 207 0.11 2.20 27.43
CA THR A 207 1.21 1.41 28.04
C THR A 207 1.05 1.22 29.55
N GLY A 208 -0.17 1.39 30.09
CA GLY A 208 -0.45 1.32 31.52
C GLY A 208 -0.10 2.61 32.27
N ARG A 209 -0.51 2.66 33.52
CA ARG A 209 -0.27 3.78 34.42
C ARG A 209 1.13 3.68 35.06
N THR A 210 2.13 4.08 34.29
CA THR A 210 3.51 4.10 34.79
C THR A 210 3.93 5.50 35.27
N ARG A 211 4.76 5.58 36.33
CA ARG A 211 5.39 6.81 36.78
C ARG A 211 4.41 7.96 37.16
N GLY A 212 3.21 7.63 37.62
CA GLY A 212 2.24 8.63 38.12
C GLY A 212 1.55 9.46 37.04
N ARG A 213 1.72 9.16 35.74
CA ARG A 213 0.96 9.81 34.66
C ARG A 213 -0.50 9.36 34.66
N GLU A 214 -1.40 10.23 34.18
CA GLU A 214 -2.76 9.84 33.89
C GLU A 214 -2.82 8.80 32.74
N PRO A 215 -3.82 7.90 32.73
CA PRO A 215 -3.99 6.93 31.66
C PRO A 215 -4.34 7.60 30.34
N ASN A 216 -3.73 7.13 29.23
CA ASN A 216 -4.17 7.51 27.90
C ASN A 216 -5.48 6.80 27.55
N ILE A 217 -6.41 7.53 26.99
CA ILE A 217 -7.66 6.99 26.44
C ILE A 217 -7.55 7.04 24.92
N ILE A 218 -7.56 5.87 24.29
CA ILE A 218 -7.51 5.72 22.85
C ILE A 218 -8.89 5.28 22.37
N THR A 219 -9.57 6.17 21.67
CA THR A 219 -10.92 5.92 21.16
C THR A 219 -11.22 6.78 19.95
N SER A 220 -11.98 6.23 19.01
CA SER A 220 -12.60 6.99 17.91
C SER A 220 -13.96 7.59 18.29
N LEU A 221 -14.55 7.13 19.42
CA LEU A 221 -15.86 7.61 19.85
C LEU A 221 -15.78 9.04 20.42
N GLU A 222 -16.61 9.93 19.91
CA GLU A 222 -16.91 11.25 20.47
C GLU A 222 -18.40 11.52 20.27
N LEU A 223 -19.13 11.68 21.39
CA LEU A 223 -20.59 11.86 21.36
C LEU A 223 -21.01 13.33 21.12
N ARG A 224 -20.08 14.25 21.26
CA ARG A 224 -20.32 15.68 21.05
C ARG A 224 -19.93 16.07 19.64
N PRO A 225 -20.90 16.46 18.77
CA PRO A 225 -20.62 16.72 17.36
C PRO A 225 -19.61 17.85 17.15
N GLU A 226 -19.59 18.87 18.01
CA GLU A 226 -18.65 19.98 17.92
C GLU A 226 -17.19 19.53 18.16
N LEU A 227 -16.97 18.58 19.06
CA LEU A 227 -15.65 18.01 19.32
C LEU A 227 -15.25 17.02 18.22
N MET A 228 -16.21 16.26 17.67
CA MET A 228 -15.96 15.40 16.54
C MET A 228 -15.55 16.21 15.30
N GLU A 229 -16.16 17.37 15.06
CA GLU A 229 -15.75 18.30 14.01
C GLU A 229 -14.31 18.79 14.22
N VAL A 230 -13.93 19.16 15.44
CA VAL A 230 -12.55 19.57 15.76
C VAL A 230 -11.56 18.44 15.46
N LYS A 231 -11.87 17.19 15.85
CA LYS A 231 -11.05 16.03 15.53
C LYS A 231 -10.91 15.83 14.00
N ASN A 232 -12.00 15.90 13.26
CA ASN A 232 -11.98 15.76 11.81
C ASN A 232 -11.14 16.86 11.15
N ARG A 233 -11.23 18.10 11.57
CA ARG A 233 -10.38 19.19 11.07
C ARG A 233 -8.90 18.92 11.33
N ALA A 234 -8.54 18.39 12.52
CA ALA A 234 -7.16 17.99 12.82
C ALA A 234 -6.69 16.83 11.93
N LEU A 235 -7.54 15.83 11.67
CA LEU A 235 -7.24 14.75 10.71
C LEU A 235 -7.01 15.30 9.29
N GLN A 236 -7.87 16.22 8.81
CA GLN A 236 -7.69 16.83 7.49
C GLN A 236 -6.38 17.63 7.40
N ALA A 237 -5.99 18.37 8.43
CA ALA A 237 -4.71 19.07 8.48
C ALA A 237 -3.52 18.11 8.40
N LYS A 238 -3.58 16.98 9.12
CA LYS A 238 -2.60 15.89 9.03
C LYS A 238 -2.54 15.28 7.61
N TYR A 239 -3.67 15.05 6.98
CA TYR A 239 -3.72 14.53 5.61
C TYR A 239 -3.13 15.49 4.59
N GLU A 240 -3.31 16.78 4.77
CA GLU A 240 -2.67 17.79 3.92
C GLU A 240 -1.13 17.79 4.11
N GLU A 241 -0.65 17.62 5.35
CA GLU A 241 0.78 17.43 5.61
C GLU A 241 1.32 16.19 4.90
N ILE A 242 0.60 15.06 4.94
CA ILE A 242 0.98 13.82 4.23
C ILE A 242 1.01 14.06 2.72
N ARG A 243 0.00 14.72 2.13
CA ARG A 243 -0.04 15.06 0.70
C ARG A 243 1.14 15.91 0.26
N ASN A 244 1.60 16.80 1.09
CA ASN A 244 2.71 17.69 0.75
C ASN A 244 4.09 17.01 0.88
N ASN A 245 4.23 16.01 1.75
CA ASN A 245 5.55 15.46 2.11
C ASN A 245 5.81 14.02 1.65
N GLU A 246 4.76 13.22 1.38
CA GLU A 246 4.94 11.77 1.23
C GLU A 246 4.60 11.23 -0.16
N VAL A 247 4.45 12.10 -1.14
CA VAL A 247 4.28 11.70 -2.54
C VAL A 247 5.53 11.02 -3.07
N ARG A 248 5.36 9.84 -3.69
CA ARG A 248 6.42 9.07 -4.36
C ARG A 248 5.96 8.60 -5.73
N PHE A 249 6.82 8.73 -6.70
CA PHE A 249 6.58 8.28 -8.07
C PHE A 249 7.90 8.02 -8.79
N GLU A 250 7.83 7.33 -9.92
CA GLU A 250 8.93 7.14 -10.85
C GLU A 250 8.52 7.48 -12.27
N THR A 251 9.50 7.83 -13.10
CA THR A 251 9.30 8.08 -14.51
C THR A 251 10.32 7.31 -15.34
N LEU A 252 9.89 6.79 -16.47
CA LEU A 252 10.74 6.10 -17.43
C LEU A 252 10.59 6.74 -18.81
N LEU A 253 11.68 7.24 -19.38
CA LEU A 253 11.75 7.81 -20.75
C LEU A 253 10.68 8.86 -21.05
N THR A 254 10.39 9.74 -20.08
CA THR A 254 9.34 10.76 -20.22
C THR A 254 9.80 12.08 -20.85
N ASP A 255 11.10 12.35 -20.89
CA ASP A 255 11.62 13.66 -21.32
C ASP A 255 11.28 13.96 -22.79
N ASP A 256 11.51 13.00 -23.69
CA ASP A 256 11.24 13.09 -25.12
C ASP A 256 9.88 12.52 -25.54
N ALA A 257 9.10 12.00 -24.57
CA ALA A 257 7.85 11.31 -24.85
C ALA A 257 6.75 12.28 -25.35
N GLU A 258 6.01 11.85 -26.36
CA GLU A 258 4.77 12.50 -26.82
C GLU A 258 3.55 11.99 -26.07
N TYR A 259 3.56 10.72 -25.71
CA TYR A 259 2.51 10.04 -24.92
C TYR A 259 3.12 9.48 -23.65
N VAL A 260 2.29 9.28 -22.62
CA VAL A 260 2.76 8.69 -21.36
C VAL A 260 1.76 7.64 -20.91
N PHE A 261 2.27 6.44 -20.63
CA PHE A 261 1.52 5.46 -19.86
C PHE A 261 1.50 5.86 -18.39
N VAL A 262 0.35 5.68 -17.72
CA VAL A 262 0.24 5.86 -16.28
C VAL A 262 -0.24 4.54 -15.70
N ALA A 263 0.59 3.90 -14.88
CA ALA A 263 0.30 2.57 -14.34
C ALA A 263 0.97 2.37 -12.98
N PHE A 264 0.42 1.49 -12.14
CA PHE A 264 1.00 1.13 -10.85
C PHE A 264 1.13 -0.40 -10.70
N GLY A 265 1.92 -0.86 -9.73
CA GLY A 265 2.06 -2.28 -9.40
C GLY A 265 2.44 -3.14 -10.60
N SER A 266 1.85 -4.31 -10.73
CA SER A 266 2.12 -5.23 -11.84
C SER A 266 1.74 -4.66 -13.22
N ALA A 267 0.69 -3.82 -13.32
CA ALA A 267 0.36 -3.14 -14.57
C ALA A 267 1.49 -2.20 -15.04
N ALA A 268 2.17 -1.50 -14.11
CA ALA A 268 3.33 -0.68 -14.44
C ALA A 268 4.48 -1.53 -15.00
N ARG A 269 4.72 -2.69 -14.40
CA ARG A 269 5.75 -3.62 -14.87
C ARG A 269 5.51 -4.12 -16.30
N VAL A 270 4.25 -4.38 -16.65
CA VAL A 270 3.88 -4.73 -18.04
C VAL A 270 4.01 -3.51 -18.96
N ALA A 271 3.63 -2.32 -18.48
CA ALA A 271 3.72 -1.09 -19.24
C ALA A 271 5.19 -0.68 -19.52
N GLU A 272 6.16 -1.02 -18.67
CA GLU A 272 7.59 -0.84 -18.97
C GLU A 272 7.99 -1.56 -20.27
N LYS A 273 7.56 -2.80 -20.44
CA LYS A 273 7.81 -3.53 -21.69
C LYS A 273 7.03 -2.96 -22.87
N ALA A 274 5.83 -2.46 -22.64
CA ALA A 274 5.06 -1.77 -23.69
C ALA A 274 5.73 -0.46 -24.14
N VAL A 275 6.44 0.25 -23.25
CA VAL A 275 7.27 1.41 -23.64
C VAL A 275 8.37 1.01 -24.61
N GLU A 276 9.09 -0.08 -24.35
CA GLU A 276 10.13 -0.60 -25.25
C GLU A 276 9.55 -0.93 -26.63
N LEU A 277 8.48 -1.72 -26.68
CA LEU A 277 7.83 -2.13 -27.93
C LEU A 277 7.31 -0.94 -28.74
N ALA A 278 6.65 0.02 -28.09
CA ALA A 278 6.15 1.21 -28.77
C ALA A 278 7.30 2.05 -29.37
N ARG A 279 8.42 2.16 -28.65
CA ARG A 279 9.60 2.89 -29.15
C ARG A 279 10.31 2.17 -30.29
N GLU A 280 10.33 0.84 -30.32
CA GLU A 280 10.79 0.06 -31.48
C GLU A 280 9.95 0.33 -32.73
N GLU A 281 8.66 0.66 -32.57
CA GLU A 281 7.77 1.09 -33.66
C GLU A 281 7.85 2.60 -33.97
N GLY A 282 8.77 3.35 -33.34
CA GLY A 282 8.97 4.78 -33.55
C GLY A 282 8.01 5.71 -32.79
N ILE A 283 7.22 5.18 -31.86
CA ILE A 283 6.30 5.96 -31.04
C ILE A 283 7.02 6.41 -29.76
N ARG A 284 7.16 7.73 -29.57
CA ARG A 284 7.80 8.29 -28.37
C ARG A 284 6.84 8.24 -27.19
N VAL A 285 6.92 7.19 -26.42
CA VAL A 285 6.13 6.98 -25.20
C VAL A 285 7.04 6.83 -23.99
N GLY A 286 6.59 7.30 -22.83
CA GLY A 286 7.21 7.09 -21.52
C GLY A 286 6.23 6.48 -20.54
N LEU A 287 6.68 6.24 -19.30
CA LEU A 287 5.86 5.72 -18.22
C LEU A 287 5.95 6.67 -17.01
N PHE A 288 4.82 6.97 -16.41
CA PHE A 288 4.69 7.56 -15.08
C PHE A 288 4.11 6.51 -14.14
N ARG A 289 4.85 6.14 -13.10
CA ARG A 289 4.45 5.17 -12.10
C ARG A 289 4.22 5.85 -10.74
N PRO A 290 2.98 6.04 -10.28
CA PRO A 290 2.75 6.38 -8.88
C PRO A 290 3.19 5.22 -7.99
N ILE A 291 4.05 5.48 -7.01
CA ILE A 291 4.44 4.56 -5.94
C ILE A 291 3.46 4.73 -4.77
N THR A 292 3.18 5.98 -4.38
CA THR A 292 2.06 6.28 -3.49
C THR A 292 0.78 6.41 -4.31
N LEU A 293 -0.23 5.65 -3.95
CA LEU A 293 -1.57 5.78 -4.53
C LEU A 293 -2.44 6.71 -3.68
N TRP A 294 -2.15 6.79 -2.41
CA TRP A 294 -2.55 7.89 -1.54
C TRP A 294 -1.38 8.23 -0.58
N PRO A 295 -0.90 9.47 -0.61
CA PRO A 295 -1.30 10.58 -1.49
C PRO A 295 -0.93 10.34 -2.96
N PHE A 296 -1.84 10.67 -3.87
CA PHE A 296 -1.58 10.55 -5.31
C PHE A 296 -0.67 11.69 -5.79
N PRO A 297 0.27 11.47 -6.73
CA PRO A 297 1.21 12.47 -7.25
C PRO A 297 0.57 13.41 -8.27
N GLU A 298 -0.51 14.12 -7.88
CA GLU A 298 -1.31 14.96 -8.77
C GLU A 298 -0.50 16.07 -9.42
N ARG A 299 0.24 16.86 -8.63
CA ARG A 299 1.02 18.01 -9.11
C ARG A 299 2.15 17.57 -10.04
N GLN A 300 2.79 16.45 -9.73
CA GLN A 300 3.89 15.89 -10.52
C GLN A 300 3.39 15.37 -11.87
N LEU A 301 2.25 14.68 -11.88
CA LEU A 301 1.61 14.21 -13.09
C LEU A 301 1.12 15.37 -13.95
N ALA A 302 0.47 16.38 -13.36
CA ALA A 302 0.02 17.58 -14.06
C ALA A 302 1.19 18.32 -14.72
N SER A 303 2.31 18.46 -14.02
CA SER A 303 3.51 19.07 -14.58
C SER A 303 4.11 18.27 -15.73
N LEU A 304 4.20 16.94 -15.57
CA LEU A 304 4.72 16.04 -16.60
C LEU A 304 3.83 16.03 -17.86
N ALA A 305 2.52 16.16 -17.70
CA ALA A 305 1.55 16.12 -18.78
C ALA A 305 1.64 17.34 -19.72
N GLN A 306 2.27 18.45 -19.28
CA GLN A 306 2.40 19.67 -20.10
C GLN A 306 3.18 19.38 -21.38
N GLY A 307 2.60 19.74 -22.52
CA GLY A 307 3.19 19.55 -23.84
C GLY A 307 3.13 18.11 -24.37
N LYS A 308 2.54 17.18 -23.64
CA LYS A 308 2.27 15.80 -24.13
C LYS A 308 1.00 15.78 -25.00
N LYS A 309 0.89 14.78 -25.87
CA LYS A 309 -0.29 14.58 -26.73
C LYS A 309 -1.43 13.81 -26.03
N GLY A 310 -1.09 12.99 -25.02
CA GLY A 310 -2.10 12.22 -24.27
C GLY A 310 -1.50 11.28 -23.22
N LEU A 311 -2.35 10.87 -22.31
CA LEU A 311 -2.06 9.85 -21.28
C LEU A 311 -2.90 8.60 -21.52
N LEU A 312 -2.28 7.41 -21.48
CA LEU A 312 -2.98 6.14 -21.44
C LEU A 312 -2.83 5.52 -20.04
N VAL A 313 -3.91 5.45 -19.29
CA VAL A 313 -3.92 4.80 -17.98
C VAL A 313 -4.13 3.30 -18.17
N VAL A 314 -3.20 2.50 -17.62
CA VAL A 314 -3.21 1.05 -17.72
C VAL A 314 -3.46 0.44 -16.35
N GLU A 315 -4.53 -0.34 -16.23
CA GLU A 315 -4.97 -0.90 -14.95
C GLU A 315 -5.48 -2.35 -15.11
N MET A 316 -5.42 -3.14 -14.04
CA MET A 316 -6.06 -4.46 -13.99
C MET A 316 -7.44 -4.35 -13.31
N ASN A 317 -8.26 -3.39 -13.78
CA ASN A 317 -9.62 -3.12 -13.34
C ASN A 317 -10.42 -2.38 -14.45
N ALA A 318 -11.63 -1.95 -14.13
CA ALA A 318 -12.55 -1.27 -15.07
C ALA A 318 -12.32 0.26 -15.17
N GLY A 319 -11.25 0.79 -14.60
CA GLY A 319 -10.93 2.22 -14.60
C GLY A 319 -11.22 2.88 -13.24
N GLN A 320 -10.27 2.81 -12.35
CA GLN A 320 -10.33 3.45 -11.04
C GLN A 320 -9.28 4.57 -10.92
N MET A 321 -7.98 4.27 -11.07
CA MET A 321 -6.92 5.28 -11.04
C MET A 321 -7.07 6.32 -12.16
N VAL A 322 -7.64 5.95 -13.29
CA VAL A 322 -7.92 6.89 -14.38
C VAL A 322 -8.74 8.10 -13.94
N GLN A 323 -9.55 7.99 -12.89
CA GLN A 323 -10.29 9.13 -12.34
C GLN A 323 -9.35 10.12 -11.64
N ASP A 324 -8.38 9.65 -10.87
CA ASP A 324 -7.39 10.51 -10.23
C ASP A 324 -6.44 11.15 -11.27
N VAL A 325 -6.08 10.41 -12.32
CA VAL A 325 -5.32 10.96 -13.45
C VAL A 325 -6.10 12.08 -14.15
N ARG A 326 -7.40 11.91 -14.40
CA ARG A 326 -8.25 12.94 -15.00
C ARG A 326 -8.39 14.16 -14.11
N LEU A 327 -8.53 13.97 -12.80
CA LEU A 327 -8.55 15.07 -11.83
C LEU A 327 -7.23 15.83 -11.83
N ALA A 328 -6.10 15.12 -11.84
CA ALA A 328 -4.77 15.73 -11.84
C ALA A 328 -4.51 16.65 -13.06
N VAL A 329 -4.99 16.26 -14.25
CA VAL A 329 -4.75 17.04 -15.47
C VAL A 329 -5.90 18.01 -15.83
N GLU A 330 -7.00 17.98 -15.11
CA GLU A 330 -8.15 18.91 -15.26
C GLU A 330 -8.61 19.10 -16.72
N GLY A 331 -8.55 18.04 -17.53
CA GLY A 331 -8.96 18.08 -18.93
C GLY A 331 -8.00 18.82 -19.88
N THR A 332 -6.81 19.19 -19.45
CA THR A 332 -5.83 19.92 -20.27
C THR A 332 -5.25 19.09 -21.40
N ILE A 333 -5.30 17.75 -21.29
CA ILE A 333 -4.87 16.82 -22.33
C ILE A 333 -5.79 15.60 -22.38
N PRO A 334 -5.85 14.86 -23.51
CA PRO A 334 -6.62 13.61 -23.60
C PRO A 334 -6.12 12.56 -22.62
N VAL A 335 -7.06 11.91 -21.89
CA VAL A 335 -6.78 10.79 -20.99
C VAL A 335 -7.64 9.59 -21.44
N ALA A 336 -6.97 8.58 -21.97
CA ALA A 336 -7.59 7.30 -22.33
C ALA A 336 -7.33 6.26 -21.23
N HIS A 337 -8.14 5.21 -21.22
CA HIS A 337 -8.02 4.08 -20.30
C HIS A 337 -7.93 2.78 -21.09
N PHE A 338 -7.04 1.90 -20.66
CA PHE A 338 -6.99 0.50 -21.05
C PHE A 338 -6.93 -0.37 -19.79
N GLY A 339 -7.85 -1.33 -19.69
CA GLY A 339 -7.94 -2.20 -18.51
C GLY A 339 -8.35 -3.62 -18.85
N ARG A 340 -7.81 -4.58 -18.07
CA ARG A 340 -8.24 -5.98 -18.05
C ARG A 340 -8.89 -6.24 -16.69
N GLN A 341 -9.82 -7.17 -16.64
CA GLN A 341 -10.65 -7.43 -15.46
C GLN A 341 -10.70 -8.93 -15.16
N GLY A 342 -11.22 -9.30 -13.96
CA GLY A 342 -11.49 -10.69 -13.61
C GLY A 342 -10.27 -11.59 -13.47
N GLY A 343 -9.09 -11.01 -13.22
CA GLY A 343 -7.85 -11.78 -13.04
C GLY A 343 -7.00 -11.93 -14.30
N ILE A 344 -7.30 -11.18 -15.35
CA ILE A 344 -6.51 -11.16 -16.58
C ILE A 344 -5.42 -10.09 -16.45
N VAL A 345 -4.16 -10.50 -16.64
CA VAL A 345 -3.02 -9.58 -16.75
C VAL A 345 -2.94 -9.08 -18.20
N PRO A 346 -2.79 -7.77 -18.44
CA PRO A 346 -2.62 -7.25 -19.80
C PRO A 346 -1.30 -7.72 -20.42
N GLU A 347 -1.28 -7.83 -21.75
CA GLU A 347 -0.06 -8.08 -22.52
C GLU A 347 0.54 -6.75 -23.01
N PRO A 348 1.88 -6.61 -23.14
CA PRO A 348 2.50 -5.37 -23.62
C PRO A 348 1.98 -4.91 -24.98
N GLU A 349 1.76 -5.86 -25.91
CA GLU A 349 1.21 -5.61 -27.26
C GLU A 349 -0.21 -5.04 -27.23
N GLU A 350 -1.04 -5.49 -26.28
CA GLU A 350 -2.39 -4.96 -26.09
C GLU A 350 -2.34 -3.48 -25.65
N ILE A 351 -1.38 -3.11 -24.82
CA ILE A 351 -1.17 -1.72 -24.35
C ILE A 351 -0.75 -0.83 -25.53
N VAL A 352 0.21 -1.28 -26.35
CA VAL A 352 0.65 -0.55 -27.55
C VAL A 352 -0.50 -0.38 -28.56
N LYS A 353 -1.28 -1.44 -28.78
CA LYS A 353 -2.46 -1.38 -29.62
C LYS A 353 -3.49 -0.38 -29.09
N ALA A 354 -3.77 -0.40 -27.79
CA ALA A 354 -4.69 0.54 -27.15
C ALA A 354 -4.22 2.00 -27.25
N LEU A 355 -2.91 2.27 -27.17
CA LEU A 355 -2.33 3.60 -27.41
C LEU A 355 -2.70 4.10 -28.81
N LYS A 356 -2.46 3.27 -29.85
CA LYS A 356 -2.74 3.63 -31.26
C LYS A 356 -4.22 3.87 -31.51
N GLU A 357 -5.08 2.99 -30.98
CA GLU A 357 -6.53 3.09 -31.22
C GLU A 357 -7.20 4.26 -30.49
N LYS A 358 -6.65 4.71 -29.36
CA LYS A 358 -7.33 5.67 -28.48
C LYS A 358 -6.72 7.07 -28.48
N LEU A 359 -5.45 7.20 -28.87
CA LEU A 359 -4.71 8.47 -28.76
C LEU A 359 -3.96 8.88 -30.04
N GLN A 360 -3.84 8.00 -31.03
CA GLN A 360 -3.32 8.31 -32.37
C GLN A 360 -4.44 8.32 -33.42
#